data_4700a4723a01b2f364a06d63023b7f8e
#
_entry.id   4700a4723a01b2f364a06d63023b7f8e
#
_cell.length_a   1.000
_cell.length_b   1.000
_cell.length_c   1.000
_cell.angle_alpha   90.00
_cell.angle_beta   90.00
_cell.angle_gamma   90.00
#
_symmetry.space_group_name_H-M   'P 1'
#
loop_
_entity.id
_entity.type
_entity.pdbx_description
1 polymer ?
#
loop_
_entity_poly.entity_id
_entity_poly.type
_entity_poly.pdbx_seq_one_letter_code
_entity_poly.pdbx_strand_id
1 'polypeptide(L)'
;MPKRSLIRYGSIAGAVAFWFLFGLVNEQLQLINPAMIPTPVDVVEAGWELRNVVPLDIAVSLLRALEGFAIAAVLGVLLGCLCGSSRIAEDVIDPILELIRPIPPLAFLPIFIIWFGLGELSKVLMIAFSAFFVIYVNTYQGVRYADPLLMRAALSLGASRRRAFFTISLPSATPEIFTGLRLGMGMSFFVLVAAELLAADSGMGFRIQEARWQFRIDRMIYGAVEIGIIGFILFSLLHSIEARLLAWKPKREGEAS
;
A
#
# COMPACT_ATOMS: atom_id res chain seq x y z
N MET A 1 8.31 19.92 -23.16
CA MET A 1 7.41 19.09 -22.35
C MET A 1 6.41 18.22 -23.13
N PRO A 2 5.80 18.59 -24.28
CA PRO A 2 4.82 17.73 -24.98
C PRO A 2 5.39 16.41 -25.55
N LYS A 3 6.69 16.37 -25.94
CA LYS A 3 7.29 15.16 -26.53
C LYS A 3 7.42 13.98 -25.53
N ARG A 4 7.70 14.23 -24.25
CA ARG A 4 7.83 13.16 -23.23
C ARG A 4 6.47 12.52 -22.88
N SER A 5 5.40 13.32 -22.82
CA SER A 5 4.05 12.80 -22.61
C SER A 5 3.57 11.97 -23.82
N LEU A 6 3.88 12.41 -25.03
CA LEU A 6 3.51 11.68 -26.25
C LEU A 6 4.22 10.31 -26.32
N ILE A 7 5.50 10.24 -25.96
CA ILE A 7 6.26 8.98 -25.88
C ILE A 7 5.65 8.06 -24.80
N ARG A 8 5.30 8.61 -23.64
CA ARG A 8 4.72 7.85 -22.54
C ARG A 8 3.35 7.24 -22.89
N TYR A 9 2.46 8.01 -23.49
CA TYR A 9 1.16 7.49 -23.95
C TYR A 9 1.31 6.56 -25.16
N GLY A 10 2.25 6.85 -26.06
CA GLY A 10 2.57 5.99 -27.19
C GLY A 10 3.11 4.62 -26.78
N SER A 11 3.93 4.54 -25.73
CA SER A 11 4.43 3.25 -25.23
C SER A 11 3.33 2.40 -24.60
N ILE A 12 2.39 3.01 -23.86
CA ILE A 12 1.24 2.30 -23.27
C ILE A 12 0.31 1.80 -24.38
N ALA A 13 -0.03 2.67 -25.33
CA ALA A 13 -0.87 2.29 -26.47
C ALA A 13 -0.21 1.19 -27.31
N GLY A 14 1.10 1.26 -27.53
CA GLY A 14 1.88 0.24 -28.23
C GLY A 14 1.87 -1.12 -27.51
N ALA A 15 1.99 -1.13 -26.17
CA ALA A 15 1.91 -2.35 -25.41
C ALA A 15 0.52 -3.01 -25.48
N VAL A 16 -0.55 -2.20 -25.38
CA VAL A 16 -1.94 -2.70 -25.50
C VAL A 16 -2.20 -3.20 -26.92
N ALA A 17 -1.73 -2.48 -27.95
CA ALA A 17 -1.85 -2.89 -29.34
C ALA A 17 -1.09 -4.20 -29.61
N PHE A 18 0.12 -4.34 -29.05
CA PHE A 18 0.89 -5.58 -29.15
C PHE A 18 0.15 -6.76 -28.52
N TRP A 19 -0.38 -6.56 -27.30
CA TRP A 19 -1.18 -7.60 -26.64
C TRP A 19 -2.41 -7.99 -27.46
N PHE A 20 -3.14 -7.01 -27.99
CA PHE A 20 -4.32 -7.26 -28.83
C PHE A 20 -3.95 -8.03 -30.10
N LEU A 21 -2.93 -7.59 -30.84
CA LEU A 21 -2.49 -8.26 -32.06
C LEU A 21 -1.99 -9.69 -31.77
N PHE A 22 -1.23 -9.86 -30.67
CA PHE A 22 -0.76 -11.17 -30.28
C PHE A 22 -1.92 -12.12 -29.95
N GLY A 23 -2.94 -11.66 -29.23
CA GLY A 23 -4.16 -12.42 -28.95
C GLY A 23 -4.88 -12.86 -30.20
N LEU A 24 -5.10 -11.92 -31.15
CA LEU A 24 -5.76 -12.24 -32.44
C LEU A 24 -4.96 -13.25 -33.29
N VAL A 25 -3.64 -13.09 -33.35
CA VAL A 25 -2.77 -14.03 -34.08
C VAL A 25 -2.82 -15.41 -33.42
N ASN A 26 -2.78 -15.46 -32.09
CA ASN A 26 -2.88 -16.71 -31.34
C ASN A 26 -4.25 -17.40 -31.53
N GLU A 27 -5.33 -16.64 -31.62
CA GLU A 27 -6.68 -17.17 -31.87
C GLU A 27 -6.77 -17.86 -33.25
N GLN A 28 -6.12 -17.28 -34.27
CA GLN A 28 -6.09 -17.84 -35.62
C GLN A 28 -5.13 -19.02 -35.78
N LEU A 29 -3.93 -18.91 -35.21
CA LEU A 29 -2.86 -19.91 -35.38
C LEU A 29 -2.91 -21.03 -34.33
N GLN A 30 -3.68 -20.85 -33.26
CA GLN A 30 -3.82 -21.79 -32.13
C GLN A 30 -2.49 -22.30 -31.58
N LEU A 31 -1.46 -21.41 -31.56
CA LEU A 31 -0.13 -21.73 -31.04
C LEU A 31 -0.18 -22.09 -29.54
N ILE A 32 -1.04 -21.40 -28.81
CA ILE A 32 -1.34 -21.62 -27.41
C ILE A 32 -2.87 -21.65 -27.29
N ASN A 33 -3.41 -22.42 -26.36
CA ASN A 33 -4.85 -22.44 -26.13
C ASN A 33 -5.40 -21.00 -25.97
N PRO A 34 -6.32 -20.54 -26.81
CA PRO A 34 -6.82 -19.15 -26.78
C PRO A 34 -7.35 -18.72 -25.40
N ALA A 35 -7.94 -19.66 -24.65
CA ALA A 35 -8.38 -19.38 -23.29
C ALA A 35 -7.26 -19.02 -22.31
N MET A 36 -5.99 -19.32 -22.64
CA MET A 36 -4.83 -18.94 -21.80
C MET A 36 -4.29 -17.57 -22.10
N ILE A 37 -4.60 -17.01 -23.26
CA ILE A 37 -4.15 -15.67 -23.71
C ILE A 37 -5.35 -14.89 -24.22
N PRO A 38 -6.22 -14.41 -23.32
CA PRO A 38 -7.39 -13.63 -23.71
C PRO A 38 -6.96 -12.28 -24.31
N THR A 39 -7.75 -11.80 -25.25
CA THR A 39 -7.57 -10.47 -25.83
C THR A 39 -8.02 -9.39 -24.84
N PRO A 40 -7.60 -8.13 -25.02
CA PRO A 40 -8.16 -7.02 -24.23
C PRO A 40 -9.68 -6.91 -24.31
N VAL A 41 -10.31 -7.36 -25.40
CA VAL A 41 -11.77 -7.37 -25.56
C VAL A 41 -12.40 -8.38 -24.60
N ASP A 42 -11.87 -9.61 -24.55
CA ASP A 42 -12.35 -10.66 -23.64
C ASP A 42 -12.28 -10.21 -22.18
N VAL A 43 -11.21 -9.47 -21.82
CA VAL A 43 -11.02 -8.91 -20.48
C VAL A 43 -12.08 -7.85 -20.16
N VAL A 44 -12.42 -6.98 -21.12
CA VAL A 44 -13.49 -5.98 -20.95
C VAL A 44 -14.86 -6.65 -20.84
N GLU A 45 -15.12 -7.67 -21.65
CA GLU A 45 -16.36 -8.44 -21.59
C GLU A 45 -16.50 -9.17 -20.24
N ALA A 46 -15.42 -9.77 -19.74
CA ALA A 46 -15.37 -10.36 -18.42
C ALA A 46 -15.72 -9.35 -17.30
N GLY A 47 -15.22 -8.13 -17.41
CA GLY A 47 -15.58 -7.04 -16.49
C GLY A 47 -17.07 -6.67 -16.59
N TRP A 48 -17.63 -6.67 -17.79
CA TRP A 48 -19.06 -6.41 -17.99
C TRP A 48 -19.94 -7.50 -17.40
N GLU A 49 -19.53 -8.76 -17.51
CA GLU A 49 -20.22 -9.89 -16.85
C GLU A 49 -20.26 -9.72 -15.32
N LEU A 50 -19.15 -9.24 -14.73
CA LEU A 50 -18.98 -9.08 -13.28
C LEU A 50 -19.50 -7.76 -12.72
N ARG A 51 -20.02 -6.83 -13.54
CA ARG A 51 -20.40 -5.46 -13.15
C ARG A 51 -21.32 -5.34 -11.93
N ASN A 52 -22.12 -6.37 -11.66
CA ASN A 52 -23.07 -6.36 -10.55
C ASN A 52 -22.43 -6.76 -9.20
N VAL A 53 -21.32 -7.52 -9.23
CA VAL A 53 -20.64 -8.01 -8.01
C VAL A 53 -19.38 -7.22 -7.69
N VAL A 54 -18.68 -6.73 -8.70
CA VAL A 54 -17.44 -5.93 -8.58
C VAL A 54 -17.55 -4.75 -7.61
N PRO A 55 -18.59 -3.91 -7.63
CA PRO A 55 -18.67 -2.78 -6.69
C PRO A 55 -18.68 -3.21 -5.22
N LEU A 56 -19.32 -4.31 -4.90
CA LEU A 56 -19.35 -4.86 -3.55
C LEU A 56 -17.98 -5.39 -3.14
N ASP A 57 -17.31 -6.14 -4.03
CA ASP A 57 -15.98 -6.68 -3.78
C ASP A 57 -14.96 -5.55 -3.58
N ILE A 58 -15.01 -4.50 -4.40
CA ILE A 58 -14.17 -3.30 -4.20
C ILE A 58 -14.44 -2.68 -2.83
N ALA A 59 -15.71 -2.49 -2.46
CA ALA A 59 -16.07 -1.88 -1.19
C ALA A 59 -15.55 -2.69 0.01
N VAL A 60 -15.70 -4.02 -0.03
CA VAL A 60 -15.22 -4.93 1.02
C VAL A 60 -13.70 -4.90 1.12
N SER A 61 -12.98 -4.98 0.00
CA SER A 61 -11.52 -4.93 -0.04
C SER A 61 -10.99 -3.58 0.46
N LEU A 62 -11.62 -2.47 0.04
CA LEU A 62 -11.24 -1.13 0.50
C LEU A 62 -11.45 -0.97 2.01
N LEU A 63 -12.56 -1.47 2.53
CA LEU A 63 -12.85 -1.40 3.97
C LEU A 63 -11.77 -2.13 4.77
N ARG A 64 -11.44 -3.38 4.39
CA ARG A 64 -10.36 -4.16 5.00
C ARG A 64 -9.02 -3.44 4.97
N ALA A 65 -8.66 -2.88 3.79
CA ALA A 65 -7.41 -2.14 3.61
C ALA A 65 -7.34 -0.92 4.52
N LEU A 66 -8.43 -0.13 4.55
CA LEU A 66 -8.50 1.10 5.35
C LEU A 66 -8.51 0.83 6.85
N GLU A 67 -9.25 -0.18 7.31
CA GLU A 67 -9.26 -0.59 8.72
C GLU A 67 -7.87 -1.05 9.17
N GLY A 68 -7.24 -1.98 8.43
CA GLY A 68 -5.90 -2.45 8.73
C GLY A 68 -4.87 -1.33 8.68
N PHE A 69 -4.92 -0.48 7.66
CA PHE A 69 -4.05 0.70 7.55
C PHE A 69 -4.26 1.69 8.71
N ALA A 70 -5.51 1.97 9.10
CA ALA A 70 -5.79 2.90 10.19
C ALA A 70 -5.21 2.39 11.53
N ILE A 71 -5.36 1.10 11.83
CA ILE A 71 -4.76 0.48 13.01
C ILE A 71 -3.23 0.61 12.94
N ALA A 72 -2.62 0.27 11.80
CA ALA A 72 -1.18 0.38 11.58
C ALA A 72 -0.68 1.82 11.70
N ALA A 73 -1.41 2.78 11.15
CA ALA A 73 -1.05 4.20 11.20
C ALA A 73 -1.06 4.72 12.64
N VAL A 74 -2.11 4.43 13.40
CA VAL A 74 -2.19 4.86 14.80
C VAL A 74 -1.07 4.24 15.63
N LEU A 75 -0.91 2.92 15.57
CA LEU A 75 0.10 2.22 16.37
C LEU A 75 1.53 2.54 15.93
N GLY A 76 1.78 2.57 14.61
CA GLY A 76 3.09 2.86 14.03
C GLY A 76 3.57 4.28 14.33
N VAL A 77 2.67 5.27 14.21
CA VAL A 77 3.00 6.66 14.55
C VAL A 77 3.20 6.83 16.05
N LEU A 78 2.31 6.28 16.88
CA LEU A 78 2.43 6.40 18.33
C LEU A 78 3.71 5.76 18.86
N LEU A 79 3.99 4.50 18.48
CA LEU A 79 5.20 3.80 18.93
C LEU A 79 6.46 4.38 18.29
N GLY A 80 6.42 4.80 17.04
CA GLY A 80 7.53 5.48 16.38
C GLY A 80 7.90 6.82 17.07
N CYS A 81 6.90 7.62 17.43
CA CYS A 81 7.11 8.84 18.21
C CYS A 81 7.64 8.55 19.62
N LEU A 82 7.11 7.53 20.28
CA LEU A 82 7.53 7.12 21.62
C LEU A 82 8.99 6.69 21.62
N CYS A 83 9.39 5.76 20.75
CA CYS A 83 10.76 5.26 20.65
C CYS A 83 11.73 6.35 20.14
N GLY A 84 11.31 7.14 19.15
CA GLY A 84 12.15 8.23 18.64
C GLY A 84 12.44 9.34 19.64
N SER A 85 11.53 9.56 20.63
CA SER A 85 11.69 10.59 21.65
C SER A 85 12.30 10.10 22.99
N SER A 86 12.24 8.80 23.27
CA SER A 86 12.65 8.20 24.55
C SER A 86 13.63 7.04 24.34
N ARG A 87 14.86 7.17 24.85
CA ARG A 87 15.86 6.09 24.81
C ARG A 87 15.40 4.84 25.56
N ILE A 88 14.68 4.98 26.66
CA ILE A 88 14.18 3.85 27.42
C ILE A 88 13.15 3.07 26.61
N ALA A 89 12.24 3.76 25.92
CA ALA A 89 11.26 3.12 25.06
C ALA A 89 11.94 2.44 23.86
N GLU A 90 12.94 3.08 23.26
CA GLU A 90 13.79 2.54 22.21
C GLU A 90 14.45 1.23 22.67
N ASP A 91 15.21 1.26 23.77
CA ASP A 91 15.96 0.13 24.31
C ASP A 91 15.06 -1.09 24.66
N VAL A 92 13.80 -0.86 25.00
CA VAL A 92 12.83 -1.92 25.38
C VAL A 92 12.06 -2.46 24.19
N ILE A 93 11.58 -1.59 23.29
CA ILE A 93 10.63 -1.95 22.24
C ILE A 93 11.35 -2.32 20.94
N ASP A 94 12.35 -1.55 20.53
CA ASP A 94 12.98 -1.69 19.22
C ASP A 94 13.65 -3.07 19.01
N PRO A 95 14.37 -3.67 19.98
CA PRO A 95 14.94 -5.00 19.81
C PRO A 95 13.89 -6.08 19.52
N ILE A 96 12.68 -5.96 20.13
CA ILE A 96 11.58 -6.90 19.90
C ILE A 96 11.04 -6.74 18.47
N LEU A 97 10.86 -5.51 18.03
CA LEU A 97 10.38 -5.22 16.68
C LEU A 97 11.41 -5.61 15.61
N GLU A 98 12.72 -5.42 15.88
CA GLU A 98 13.78 -5.86 14.98
C GLU A 98 13.84 -7.36 14.77
N LEU A 99 13.53 -8.16 15.80
CA LEU A 99 13.46 -9.63 15.69
C LEU A 99 12.29 -10.10 14.82
N ILE A 100 11.16 -9.37 14.87
CA ILE A 100 9.93 -9.75 14.15
C ILE A 100 9.94 -9.23 12.71
N ARG A 101 10.49 -8.04 12.48
CA ARG A 101 10.46 -7.34 11.19
C ARG A 101 10.98 -8.14 9.97
N PRO A 102 12.04 -8.99 10.07
CA PRO A 102 12.50 -9.79 8.93
C PRO A 102 11.52 -10.88 8.50
N ILE A 103 10.53 -11.22 9.33
CA ILE A 103 9.60 -12.30 9.02
C ILE A 103 8.57 -11.77 8.01
N PRO A 104 8.41 -12.42 6.84
CA PRO A 104 7.41 -12.01 5.87
C PRO A 104 6.01 -12.00 6.47
N PRO A 105 5.22 -10.92 6.35
CA PRO A 105 3.88 -10.84 6.95
C PRO A 105 2.97 -12.01 6.57
N LEU A 106 3.06 -12.49 5.32
CA LEU A 106 2.27 -13.64 4.83
C LEU A 106 2.52 -14.94 5.58
N ALA A 107 3.71 -15.11 6.18
CA ALA A 107 4.02 -16.28 7.00
C ALA A 107 3.19 -16.34 8.29
N PHE A 108 2.67 -15.19 8.75
CA PHE A 108 1.80 -15.12 9.93
C PHE A 108 0.32 -15.41 9.61
N LEU A 109 -0.09 -15.47 8.33
CA LEU A 109 -1.49 -15.68 7.97
C LEU A 109 -2.10 -16.94 8.63
N PRO A 110 -1.44 -18.12 8.60
CA PRO A 110 -2.00 -19.30 9.27
C PRO A 110 -2.16 -19.10 10.78
N ILE A 111 -1.25 -18.36 11.43
CA ILE A 111 -1.30 -18.07 12.86
C ILE A 111 -2.49 -17.14 13.15
N PHE A 112 -2.68 -16.09 12.37
CA PHE A 112 -3.84 -15.20 12.53
C PHE A 112 -5.16 -15.94 12.32
N ILE A 113 -5.21 -16.88 11.36
CA ILE A 113 -6.41 -17.71 11.14
C ILE A 113 -6.69 -18.61 12.34
N ILE A 114 -5.65 -19.21 12.93
CA ILE A 114 -5.83 -20.08 14.12
C ILE A 114 -6.28 -19.26 15.33
N TRP A 115 -5.74 -18.06 15.53
CA TRP A 115 -6.06 -17.23 16.68
C TRP A 115 -7.39 -16.49 16.56
N PHE A 116 -7.73 -16.02 15.38
CA PHE A 116 -8.87 -15.11 15.15
C PHE A 116 -9.94 -15.68 14.20
N GLY A 117 -9.72 -16.89 13.70
CA GLY A 117 -10.63 -17.54 12.74
C GLY A 117 -10.43 -17.08 11.31
N LEU A 118 -11.19 -17.68 10.37
CA LEU A 118 -11.21 -17.33 8.94
C LEU A 118 -11.95 -16.01 8.63
N GLY A 119 -12.42 -15.30 9.65
CA GLY A 119 -13.24 -14.09 9.51
C GLY A 119 -12.46 -12.86 9.01
N GLU A 120 -13.13 -11.70 9.09
CA GLU A 120 -12.56 -10.41 8.67
C GLU A 120 -11.40 -9.96 9.54
N LEU A 121 -11.46 -10.27 10.84
CA LEU A 121 -10.47 -9.82 11.83
C LEU A 121 -9.06 -10.31 11.51
N SER A 122 -8.89 -11.58 11.10
CA SER A 122 -7.58 -12.13 10.74
C SER A 122 -6.95 -11.41 9.55
N LYS A 123 -7.75 -11.06 8.54
CA LYS A 123 -7.31 -10.31 7.36
C LYS A 123 -6.91 -8.88 7.72
N VAL A 124 -7.77 -8.16 8.46
CA VAL A 124 -7.52 -6.79 8.91
C VAL A 124 -6.26 -6.69 9.79
N LEU A 125 -6.10 -7.61 10.75
CA LEU A 125 -4.91 -7.64 11.61
C LEU A 125 -3.64 -7.97 10.84
N MET A 126 -3.70 -8.83 9.85
CA MET A 126 -2.55 -9.14 8.99
C MET A 126 -2.14 -7.93 8.14
N ILE A 127 -3.12 -7.19 7.59
CA ILE A 127 -2.87 -5.94 6.87
C ILE A 127 -2.23 -4.92 7.82
N ALA A 128 -2.80 -4.77 9.03
CA ALA A 128 -2.28 -3.86 10.04
C ALA A 128 -0.84 -4.21 10.44
N PHE A 129 -0.58 -5.48 10.68
CA PHE A 129 0.76 -5.97 11.02
C PHE A 129 1.81 -5.63 9.95
N SER A 130 1.48 -5.81 8.69
CA SER A 130 2.41 -5.53 7.59
C SER A 130 2.73 -4.05 7.41
N ALA A 131 1.73 -3.19 7.50
CA ALA A 131 1.89 -1.75 7.35
C ALA A 131 2.54 -1.09 8.57
N PHE A 132 2.30 -1.65 9.77
CA PHE A 132 2.82 -1.14 11.03
C PHE A 132 4.34 -0.93 11.02
N PHE A 133 5.11 -1.94 10.61
CA PHE A 133 6.58 -1.84 10.63
C PHE A 133 7.10 -0.72 9.74
N VAL A 134 6.51 -0.56 8.56
CA VAL A 134 6.92 0.49 7.62
C VAL A 134 6.64 1.87 8.20
N ILE A 135 5.46 2.06 8.79
CA ILE A 135 5.05 3.33 9.40
C ILE A 135 5.90 3.61 10.65
N TYR A 136 6.08 2.61 11.51
CA TYR A 136 6.90 2.71 12.71
C TYR A 136 8.32 3.18 12.40
N VAL A 137 9.03 2.50 11.50
CA VAL A 137 10.43 2.81 11.19
C VAL A 137 10.59 4.22 10.64
N ASN A 138 9.74 4.64 9.69
CA ASN A 138 9.81 5.98 9.12
C ASN A 138 9.50 7.05 10.18
N THR A 139 8.49 6.81 11.03
CA THR A 139 8.15 7.73 12.12
C THR A 139 9.26 7.82 13.15
N TYR A 140 9.81 6.68 13.59
CA TYR A 140 10.92 6.61 14.51
C TYR A 140 12.13 7.39 13.98
N GLN A 141 12.53 7.14 12.73
CA GLN A 141 13.64 7.86 12.09
C GLN A 141 13.38 9.37 12.00
N GLY A 142 12.19 9.77 11.57
CA GLY A 142 11.82 11.17 11.49
C GLY A 142 11.94 11.92 12.82
N VAL A 143 11.47 11.29 13.91
CA VAL A 143 11.54 11.88 15.26
C VAL A 143 12.96 11.83 15.82
N ARG A 144 13.67 10.71 15.65
CA ARG A 144 15.02 10.49 16.19
C ARG A 144 16.06 11.39 15.58
N TYR A 145 15.98 11.64 14.28
CA TYR A 145 16.92 12.45 13.51
C TYR A 145 16.44 13.88 13.27
N ALA A 146 15.45 14.37 14.04
CA ALA A 146 15.09 15.78 14.08
C ALA A 146 16.35 16.62 14.41
N ASP A 147 16.47 17.81 13.80
CA ASP A 147 17.68 18.64 13.89
C ASP A 147 18.12 18.86 15.35
N PRO A 148 19.28 18.30 15.75
CA PRO A 148 19.76 18.41 17.12
C PRO A 148 20.18 19.85 17.52
N LEU A 149 20.47 20.71 16.53
CA LEU A 149 20.79 22.10 16.78
C LEU A 149 19.55 22.88 17.24
N LEU A 150 18.42 22.70 16.51
CA LEU A 150 17.14 23.32 16.88
C LEU A 150 16.66 22.82 18.25
N MET A 151 16.84 21.53 18.52
CA MET A 151 16.47 20.96 19.81
C MET A 151 17.28 21.56 20.95
N ARG A 152 18.62 21.69 20.80
CA ARG A 152 19.50 22.32 21.80
C ARG A 152 19.16 23.79 22.00
N ALA A 153 18.94 24.55 20.94
CA ALA A 153 18.55 25.95 21.00
C ALA A 153 17.26 26.15 21.82
N ALA A 154 16.21 25.33 21.56
CA ALA A 154 14.97 25.41 22.31
C ALA A 154 15.16 25.14 23.81
N LEU A 155 15.93 24.11 24.16
CA LEU A 155 16.21 23.75 25.53
C LEU A 155 17.03 24.88 26.24
N SER A 156 17.98 25.50 25.54
CA SER A 156 18.75 26.65 26.06
C SER A 156 17.89 27.90 26.30
N LEU A 157 16.82 28.05 25.52
CA LEU A 157 15.81 29.11 25.70
C LEU A 157 14.76 28.76 26.77
N GLY A 158 14.96 27.67 27.53
CA GLY A 158 14.08 27.28 28.64
C GLY A 158 12.85 26.48 28.25
N ALA A 159 12.75 25.98 27.00
CA ALA A 159 11.66 25.06 26.63
C ALA A 159 11.80 23.72 27.37
N SER A 160 10.71 23.22 27.90
CA SER A 160 10.67 21.83 28.42
C SER A 160 10.85 20.79 27.28
N ARG A 161 11.36 19.60 27.60
CA ARG A 161 11.50 18.51 26.61
C ARG A 161 10.20 18.20 25.88
N ARG A 162 9.07 18.21 26.61
CA ARG A 162 7.75 18.00 26.01
C ARG A 162 7.40 19.12 25.04
N ARG A 163 7.64 20.37 25.38
CA ARG A 163 7.38 21.50 24.47
C ARG A 163 8.28 21.43 23.24
N ALA A 164 9.57 21.16 23.40
CA ALA A 164 10.50 20.99 22.29
C ALA A 164 10.12 19.83 21.36
N PHE A 165 9.59 18.72 21.89
CA PHE A 165 9.07 17.62 21.08
C PHE A 165 7.93 18.07 20.16
N PHE A 166 6.88 18.71 20.70
CA PHE A 166 5.71 19.12 19.91
C PHE A 166 5.97 20.30 18.98
N THR A 167 6.93 21.18 19.30
CA THR A 167 7.22 22.39 18.50
C THR A 167 8.36 22.21 17.51
N ILE A 168 9.24 21.22 17.68
CA ILE A 168 10.41 20.99 16.82
C ILE A 168 10.42 19.56 16.28
N SER A 169 10.54 18.53 17.15
CA SER A 169 10.75 17.17 16.68
C SER A 169 9.59 16.65 15.83
N LEU A 170 8.36 16.78 16.32
CA LEU A 170 7.17 16.27 15.62
C LEU A 170 6.90 17.00 14.29
N PRO A 171 6.94 18.36 14.22
CA PRO A 171 6.84 19.04 12.92
C PRO A 171 7.97 18.72 11.95
N SER A 172 9.20 18.56 12.44
CA SER A 172 10.34 18.15 11.60
C SER A 172 10.20 16.72 11.07
N ALA A 173 9.60 15.82 11.86
CA ALA A 173 9.36 14.43 11.51
C ALA A 173 8.15 14.21 10.57
N THR A 174 7.28 15.23 10.44
CA THR A 174 6.05 15.10 9.64
C THR A 174 6.28 14.57 8.22
N PRO A 175 7.30 15.00 7.45
CA PRO A 175 7.55 14.46 6.12
C PRO A 175 7.88 12.97 6.12
N GLU A 176 8.66 12.50 7.10
CA GLU A 176 9.03 11.09 7.24
C GLU A 176 7.82 10.24 7.68
N ILE A 177 6.97 10.80 8.55
CA ILE A 177 5.70 10.18 8.95
C ILE A 177 4.81 9.98 7.70
N PHE A 178 4.66 11.00 6.86
CA PHE A 178 3.88 10.87 5.61
C PHE A 178 4.51 9.90 4.62
N THR A 179 5.84 9.85 4.54
CA THR A 179 6.55 8.82 3.76
C THR A 179 6.21 7.42 4.28
N GLY A 180 6.25 7.22 5.60
CA GLY A 180 5.85 5.98 6.26
C GLY A 180 4.38 5.60 5.98
N LEU A 181 3.46 6.56 6.08
CA LEU A 181 2.04 6.35 5.79
C LEU A 181 1.81 5.95 4.33
N ARG A 182 2.48 6.60 3.39
CA ARG A 182 2.37 6.28 1.96
C ARG A 182 2.89 4.88 1.63
N LEU A 183 4.06 4.53 2.15
CA LEU A 183 4.63 3.19 1.98
C LEU A 183 3.79 2.13 2.69
N GLY A 184 3.29 2.44 3.89
CA GLY A 184 2.39 1.58 4.66
C GLY A 184 1.06 1.32 3.95
N MET A 185 0.48 2.32 3.28
CA MET A 185 -0.72 2.11 2.45
C MET A 185 -0.44 1.15 1.29
N GLY A 186 0.71 1.29 0.63
CA GLY A 186 1.13 0.35 -0.41
C GLY A 186 1.27 -1.08 0.11
N MET A 187 1.88 -1.25 1.29
CA MET A 187 2.00 -2.56 1.95
C MET A 187 0.64 -3.12 2.37
N SER A 188 -0.26 -2.28 2.89
CA SER A 188 -1.63 -2.67 3.23
C SER A 188 -2.35 -3.25 2.03
N PHE A 189 -2.27 -2.57 0.89
CA PHE A 189 -2.93 -3.00 -0.33
C PHE A 189 -2.32 -4.28 -0.92
N PHE A 190 -0.99 -4.40 -0.89
CA PHE A 190 -0.30 -5.60 -1.33
C PHE A 190 -0.70 -6.84 -0.49
N VAL A 191 -0.67 -6.69 0.84
CA VAL A 191 -0.99 -7.79 1.76
C VAL A 191 -2.49 -8.11 1.76
N LEU A 192 -3.38 -7.10 1.56
CA LEU A 192 -4.80 -7.31 1.35
C LEU A 192 -5.06 -8.31 0.22
N VAL A 193 -4.50 -8.04 -0.97
CA VAL A 193 -4.69 -8.91 -2.14
C VAL A 193 -4.22 -10.33 -1.85
N ALA A 194 -3.05 -10.47 -1.22
CA ALA A 194 -2.51 -11.78 -0.86
C ALA A 194 -3.39 -12.51 0.17
N ALA A 195 -3.91 -11.81 1.19
CA ALA A 195 -4.82 -12.38 2.17
C ALA A 195 -6.15 -12.82 1.55
N GLU A 196 -6.68 -12.03 0.61
CA GLU A 196 -7.91 -12.36 -0.08
C GLU A 196 -7.76 -13.53 -1.04
N LEU A 197 -6.63 -13.65 -1.73
CA LEU A 197 -6.32 -14.82 -2.56
C LEU A 197 -6.26 -16.13 -1.77
N LEU A 198 -5.84 -16.07 -0.50
CA LEU A 198 -5.55 -17.26 0.31
C LEU A 198 -6.71 -17.65 1.24
N ALA A 199 -7.44 -16.67 1.78
CA ALA A 199 -8.31 -16.90 2.93
C ALA A 199 -9.60 -16.08 2.94
N ALA A 200 -10.07 -15.57 1.79
CA ALA A 200 -11.32 -14.82 1.71
C ALA A 200 -12.41 -15.59 0.96
N ASP A 201 -13.65 -15.14 1.17
CA ASP A 201 -14.88 -15.56 0.49
C ASP A 201 -15.53 -14.41 -0.31
N SER A 202 -14.90 -13.24 -0.28
CA SER A 202 -15.36 -12.02 -0.94
C SER A 202 -14.18 -11.04 -1.11
N GLY A 203 -14.32 -10.09 -2.05
CA GLY A 203 -13.30 -9.09 -2.34
C GLY A 203 -12.58 -9.30 -3.68
N MET A 204 -11.79 -8.29 -4.08
CA MET A 204 -11.11 -8.27 -5.39
C MET A 204 -10.15 -9.46 -5.57
N GLY A 205 -9.35 -9.79 -4.55
CA GLY A 205 -8.43 -10.93 -4.59
C GLY A 205 -9.17 -12.27 -4.63
N PHE A 206 -10.27 -12.40 -3.88
CA PHE A 206 -11.12 -13.59 -3.93
C PHE A 206 -11.66 -13.82 -5.35
N ARG A 207 -12.08 -12.78 -6.09
CA ARG A 207 -12.57 -12.94 -7.47
C ARG A 207 -11.50 -13.48 -8.42
N ILE A 208 -10.25 -13.07 -8.25
CA ILE A 208 -9.15 -13.67 -9.02
C ILE A 208 -9.00 -15.16 -8.70
N GLN A 209 -9.09 -15.52 -7.41
CA GLN A 209 -8.98 -16.89 -6.97
C GLN A 209 -10.16 -17.74 -7.47
N GLU A 210 -11.39 -17.23 -7.44
CA GLU A 210 -12.58 -17.87 -8.00
C GLU A 210 -12.43 -18.10 -9.51
N ALA A 211 -11.99 -17.08 -10.24
CA ALA A 211 -11.71 -17.17 -11.68
C ALA A 211 -10.64 -18.23 -11.98
N ARG A 212 -9.61 -18.35 -11.13
CA ARG A 212 -8.58 -19.39 -11.23
C ARG A 212 -9.18 -20.81 -11.12
N TRP A 213 -10.08 -21.03 -10.18
CA TRP A 213 -10.74 -22.33 -10.03
C TRP A 213 -11.63 -22.67 -11.23
N GLN A 214 -12.19 -21.65 -11.90
CA GLN A 214 -13.00 -21.80 -13.10
C GLN A 214 -12.18 -21.84 -14.41
N PHE A 215 -10.84 -21.69 -14.32
CA PHE A 215 -9.94 -21.55 -15.48
C PHE A 215 -10.30 -20.37 -16.40
N ARG A 216 -10.95 -19.31 -15.87
CA ARG A 216 -11.33 -18.08 -16.58
C ARG A 216 -10.21 -17.04 -16.47
N ILE A 217 -9.21 -17.15 -17.33
CA ILE A 217 -8.03 -16.28 -17.33
C ILE A 217 -8.39 -14.83 -17.69
N ASP A 218 -9.38 -14.63 -18.53
CA ASP A 218 -9.98 -13.34 -18.86
C ASP A 218 -10.43 -12.58 -17.57
N ARG A 219 -11.16 -13.26 -16.67
CA ARG A 219 -11.57 -12.70 -15.37
C ARG A 219 -10.41 -12.49 -14.42
N MET A 220 -9.38 -13.36 -14.45
CA MET A 220 -8.19 -13.18 -13.63
C MET A 220 -7.42 -11.89 -14.03
N ILE A 221 -7.25 -11.68 -15.34
CA ILE A 221 -6.58 -10.48 -15.85
C ILE A 221 -7.43 -9.24 -15.55
N TYR A 222 -8.75 -9.31 -15.72
CA TYR A 222 -9.67 -8.25 -15.34
C TYR A 222 -9.47 -7.86 -13.86
N GLY A 223 -9.52 -8.82 -12.94
CA GLY A 223 -9.31 -8.57 -11.50
C GLY A 223 -7.92 -7.97 -11.19
N ALA A 224 -6.87 -8.41 -11.89
CA ALA A 224 -5.53 -7.82 -11.73
C ALA A 224 -5.49 -6.35 -12.20
N VAL A 225 -6.13 -6.02 -13.31
CA VAL A 225 -6.26 -4.64 -13.82
C VAL A 225 -7.10 -3.80 -12.87
N GLU A 226 -8.21 -4.32 -12.37
CA GLU A 226 -9.08 -3.67 -11.38
C GLU A 226 -8.30 -3.31 -10.11
N ILE A 227 -7.57 -4.26 -9.54
CA ILE A 227 -6.69 -4.03 -8.37
C ILE A 227 -5.66 -2.95 -8.68
N GLY A 228 -5.05 -2.98 -9.86
CA GLY A 228 -4.07 -1.97 -10.27
C GLY A 228 -4.68 -0.56 -10.34
N ILE A 229 -5.88 -0.43 -10.89
CA ILE A 229 -6.61 0.85 -10.99
C ILE A 229 -6.98 1.38 -9.60
N ILE A 230 -7.57 0.54 -8.75
CA ILE A 230 -7.97 0.92 -7.40
C ILE A 230 -6.75 1.30 -6.55
N GLY A 231 -5.66 0.50 -6.64
CA GLY A 231 -4.41 0.81 -5.96
C GLY A 231 -3.81 2.15 -6.41
N PHE A 232 -3.84 2.44 -7.72
CA PHE A 232 -3.38 3.73 -8.26
C PHE A 232 -4.22 4.91 -7.75
N ILE A 233 -5.55 4.75 -7.69
CA ILE A 233 -6.46 5.79 -7.17
C ILE A 233 -6.16 6.08 -5.71
N LEU A 234 -6.03 5.04 -4.87
CA LEU A 234 -5.71 5.18 -3.45
C LEU A 234 -4.36 5.87 -3.22
N PHE A 235 -3.35 5.45 -3.97
CA PHE A 235 -2.01 6.03 -3.88
C PHE A 235 -2.00 7.51 -4.31
N SER A 236 -2.72 7.84 -5.39
CA SER A 236 -2.84 9.22 -5.89
C SER A 236 -3.60 10.11 -4.91
N LEU A 237 -4.63 9.57 -4.24
CA LEU A 237 -5.39 10.29 -3.22
C LEU A 237 -4.51 10.61 -2.01
N LEU A 238 -3.75 9.63 -1.51
CA LEU A 238 -2.84 9.83 -0.39
C LEU A 238 -1.73 10.83 -0.71
N HIS A 239 -1.16 10.74 -1.92
CA HIS A 239 -0.18 11.71 -2.40
C HIS A 239 -0.75 13.15 -2.47
N SER A 240 -2.01 13.28 -2.89
CA SER A 240 -2.69 14.59 -2.94
C SER A 240 -2.94 15.18 -1.54
N ILE A 241 -3.24 14.33 -0.56
CA ILE A 241 -3.37 14.73 0.84
C ILE A 241 -2.01 15.18 1.39
N GLU A 242 -0.97 14.39 1.17
CA GLU A 242 0.42 14.71 1.55
C GLU A 242 0.85 16.08 0.99
N ALA A 243 0.65 16.30 -0.31
CA ALA A 243 1.03 17.54 -0.98
C ALA A 243 0.32 18.78 -0.41
N ARG A 244 -0.92 18.65 0.06
CA ARG A 244 -1.66 19.74 0.72
C ARG A 244 -1.17 19.99 2.14
N LEU A 245 -0.90 18.94 2.89
CA LEU A 245 -0.47 19.04 4.29
C LEU A 245 0.98 19.48 4.44
N LEU A 246 1.84 19.19 3.45
CA LEU A 246 3.25 19.60 3.42
C LEU A 246 3.52 20.80 2.52
N ALA A 247 2.50 21.58 2.14
CA ALA A 247 2.63 22.75 1.27
C ALA A 247 3.59 23.84 1.82
N TRP A 248 3.88 23.84 3.13
CA TRP A 248 4.81 24.75 3.80
C TRP A 248 6.29 24.38 3.61
N LYS A 249 6.59 23.16 3.13
CA LYS A 249 7.98 22.70 2.92
C LYS A 249 8.49 23.24 1.58
N PRO A 250 9.68 23.90 1.52
CA PRO A 250 10.27 24.26 0.23
C PRO A 250 10.46 23.03 -0.65
N LYS A 251 10.02 23.08 -1.90
CA LYS A 251 10.28 22.02 -2.87
C LYS A 251 11.79 21.84 -3.03
N ARG A 252 12.30 20.64 -2.84
CA ARG A 252 13.70 20.34 -3.14
C ARG A 252 13.91 20.55 -4.64
N GLU A 253 14.97 21.28 -4.99
CA GLU A 253 15.31 21.66 -6.40
C GLU A 253 15.54 20.50 -7.36
N GLY A 254 15.28 19.26 -7.00
CA GLY A 254 15.39 18.06 -7.85
C GLY A 254 14.09 17.45 -8.36
N GLU A 255 12.91 17.93 -7.91
CA GLU A 255 11.61 17.34 -8.31
C GLU A 255 10.95 18.04 -9.52
N ALA A 256 11.63 18.98 -10.15
CA ALA A 256 11.13 19.82 -11.26
C ALA A 256 11.61 19.35 -12.64
N SER A 257 11.96 18.07 -12.84
CA SER A 257 12.39 17.57 -14.16
C SER A 257 11.51 16.42 -14.68
#